data_de0ae88fce00d28a05405586eb05d7e8
#
_entry.id   de0ae88fce00d28a05405586eb05d7e8
#
_cell.length_a   1.000
_cell.length_b   1.000
_cell.length_c   1.000
_cell.angle_alpha   90.00
_cell.angle_beta   90.00
_cell.angle_gamma   90.00
#
_symmetry.space_group_name_H-M   'P 1'
#
loop_
_entity.id
_entity.type
_entity.pdbx_description
1 polymer ?
#
loop_
_entity_poly.entity_id
_entity_poly.type
_entity_poly.pdbx_seq_one_letter_code
_entity_poly.pdbx_strand_id
1 'polypeptide(L)'
;MRIDRVFTKDHQDPYKGIGFVDRVSKITNANGSVVSEIKNVLVPDTWSQVAVDIMAQKYFRKAGVPARLKKKFEPGLPEWLCPSVPDEEALNQLPQSEQFSRETKSQQVFHRLAGCWTYWGWKNNCFSGEKEARIYFDEMRYMLAHQLAAPNSPQWFNTGMNWAYG
;
A
#
# COMPACT_ATOMS: atom_id res chain seq x y z
N MET A 1 -19.57 -13.78 5.56
CA MET A 1 -20.00 -12.87 4.45
C MET A 1 -19.54 -13.48 3.14
N ARG A 2 -20.39 -13.52 2.13
CA ARG A 2 -20.00 -13.96 0.77
C ARG A 2 -19.56 -12.77 -0.05
N ILE A 3 -18.40 -12.87 -0.67
CA ILE A 3 -17.83 -11.83 -1.55
C ILE A 3 -17.52 -12.47 -2.89
N ASP A 4 -18.06 -11.94 -3.96
CA ASP A 4 -17.79 -12.37 -5.33
C ASP A 4 -16.84 -11.37 -6.00
N ARG A 5 -16.04 -11.82 -6.97
CA ARG A 5 -15.18 -10.95 -7.77
C ARG A 5 -16.04 -10.14 -8.75
N VAL A 6 -15.77 -8.84 -8.83
CA VAL A 6 -16.43 -7.90 -9.72
C VAL A 6 -15.44 -7.31 -10.72
N PHE A 7 -14.31 -6.84 -10.24
CA PHE A 7 -13.31 -6.13 -11.04
C PHE A 7 -12.09 -6.98 -11.36
N THR A 8 -11.73 -7.90 -10.45
CA THR A 8 -10.51 -8.72 -10.58
C THR A 8 -10.82 -10.14 -11.02
N LYS A 9 -9.79 -10.88 -11.44
CA LYS A 9 -9.89 -12.29 -11.82
C LYS A 9 -9.06 -13.15 -10.88
N ASP A 10 -9.47 -14.39 -10.71
CA ASP A 10 -8.73 -15.35 -9.89
C ASP A 10 -7.35 -15.62 -10.49
N HIS A 11 -6.36 -15.82 -9.63
CA HIS A 11 -4.95 -16.03 -10.01
C HIS A 11 -4.35 -14.94 -10.93
N GLN A 12 -4.86 -13.71 -10.85
CA GLN A 12 -4.36 -12.59 -11.63
C GLN A 12 -4.00 -11.42 -10.72
N ASP A 13 -2.94 -10.69 -11.09
CA ASP A 13 -2.58 -9.45 -10.40
C ASP A 13 -3.77 -8.46 -10.47
N PRO A 14 -4.26 -7.94 -9.33
CA PRO A 14 -5.35 -6.96 -9.30
C PRO A 14 -5.02 -5.66 -10.05
N TYR A 15 -3.76 -5.40 -10.34
CA TYR A 15 -3.32 -4.24 -11.11
C TYR A 15 -3.15 -4.54 -12.61
N LYS A 16 -3.48 -5.74 -13.07
CA LYS A 16 -3.36 -6.09 -14.49
C LYS A 16 -4.21 -5.15 -15.35
N GLY A 17 -3.57 -4.51 -16.33
CA GLY A 17 -4.20 -3.54 -17.21
C GLY A 17 -4.14 -2.10 -16.72
N ILE A 18 -3.61 -1.85 -15.52
CA ILE A 18 -3.32 -0.50 -15.03
C ILE A 18 -1.88 -0.15 -15.43
N GLY A 19 -1.70 0.92 -16.19
CA GLY A 19 -0.39 1.51 -16.42
C GLY A 19 0.09 2.23 -15.16
N PHE A 20 1.33 1.97 -14.75
CA PHE A 20 1.98 2.72 -13.67
C PHE A 20 3.11 3.55 -14.24
N VAL A 21 3.15 4.83 -13.87
CA VAL A 21 4.13 5.79 -14.37
C VAL A 21 4.80 6.55 -13.22
N ASP A 22 6.06 6.87 -13.40
CA ASP A 22 6.78 7.74 -12.49
C ASP A 22 6.36 9.20 -12.71
N ARG A 23 5.98 9.85 -11.62
CA ARG A 23 5.57 11.26 -11.58
C ARG A 23 6.44 12.03 -10.58
N VAL A 24 6.40 13.35 -10.71
CA VAL A 24 7.01 14.28 -9.76
C VAL A 24 5.90 15.05 -9.06
N SER A 25 5.98 15.12 -7.73
CA SER A 25 5.14 16.01 -6.91
C SER A 25 5.96 17.21 -6.49
N LYS A 26 5.48 18.41 -6.81
CA LYS A 26 6.20 19.65 -6.54
C LYS A 26 5.27 20.69 -5.91
N ILE A 27 5.68 21.22 -4.77
CA ILE A 27 5.00 22.34 -4.12
C ILE A 27 5.84 23.58 -4.30
N THR A 28 5.23 24.63 -4.83
CA THR A 28 5.86 25.95 -5.03
C THR A 28 5.10 27.03 -4.26
N ASN A 29 5.83 28.00 -3.74
CA ASN A 29 5.26 29.24 -3.21
C ASN A 29 4.69 30.13 -4.33
N ALA A 30 3.93 31.14 -3.96
CA ALA A 30 3.39 32.12 -4.89
C ALA A 30 4.48 32.88 -5.71
N ASN A 31 5.69 33.00 -5.15
CA ASN A 31 6.85 33.60 -5.81
C ASN A 31 7.63 32.64 -6.72
N GLY A 32 7.14 31.41 -6.92
CA GLY A 32 7.76 30.38 -7.75
C GLY A 32 8.87 29.57 -7.08
N SER A 33 9.26 29.87 -5.85
CA SER A 33 10.26 29.09 -5.13
C SER A 33 9.71 27.71 -4.76
N VAL A 34 10.54 26.66 -4.92
CA VAL A 34 10.18 25.27 -4.61
C VAL A 34 10.26 25.04 -3.11
N VAL A 35 9.15 24.66 -2.50
CA VAL A 35 9.07 24.30 -1.07
C VAL A 35 9.39 22.83 -0.87
N SER A 36 8.89 21.97 -1.75
CA SER A 36 9.07 20.52 -1.67
C SER A 36 9.01 19.91 -3.07
N GLU A 37 9.91 19.01 -3.35
CA GLU A 37 9.90 18.19 -4.56
C GLU A 37 10.11 16.72 -4.18
N ILE A 38 9.20 15.86 -4.63
CA ILE A 38 9.29 14.40 -4.46
C ILE A 38 9.30 13.78 -5.85
N LYS A 39 10.40 13.14 -6.19
CA LYS A 39 10.61 12.41 -7.45
C LYS A 39 10.32 10.93 -7.29
N ASN A 40 10.17 10.22 -8.42
CA ASN A 40 9.95 8.79 -8.47
C ASN A 40 8.69 8.36 -7.70
N VAL A 41 7.59 9.08 -7.92
CA VAL A 41 6.27 8.77 -7.37
C VAL A 41 5.56 7.86 -8.35
N LEU A 42 5.56 6.54 -8.11
CA LEU A 42 4.93 5.56 -8.98
C LEU A 42 3.43 5.48 -8.69
N VAL A 43 2.62 5.88 -9.65
CA VAL A 43 1.14 5.96 -9.54
C VAL A 43 0.47 5.48 -10.82
N PRO A 44 -0.84 5.13 -10.77
CA PRO A 44 -1.59 4.86 -12.01
C PRO A 44 -1.51 6.04 -12.98
N ASP A 45 -1.33 5.76 -14.26
CA ASP A 45 -1.20 6.76 -15.32
C ASP A 45 -2.44 7.64 -15.50
N THR A 46 -3.60 7.11 -15.12
CA THR A 46 -4.89 7.82 -15.15
C THR A 46 -5.08 8.86 -14.05
N TRP A 47 -4.18 8.90 -13.05
CA TRP A 47 -4.33 9.82 -11.93
C TRP A 47 -4.01 11.28 -12.32
N SER A 48 -4.85 12.20 -11.83
CA SER A 48 -4.59 13.63 -11.95
C SER A 48 -3.34 14.04 -11.17
N GLN A 49 -2.70 15.15 -11.54
CA GLN A 49 -1.53 15.67 -10.80
C GLN A 49 -1.89 16.02 -9.34
N VAL A 50 -3.12 16.49 -9.10
CA VAL A 50 -3.60 16.77 -7.74
C VAL A 50 -3.64 15.49 -6.89
N ALA A 51 -4.14 14.38 -7.45
CA ALA A 51 -4.15 13.10 -6.75
C ALA A 51 -2.73 12.60 -6.43
N VAL A 52 -1.79 12.76 -7.38
CA VAL A 52 -0.37 12.43 -7.20
C VAL A 52 0.25 13.27 -6.08
N ASP A 53 0.00 14.57 -6.06
CA ASP A 53 0.55 15.50 -5.06
C ASP A 53 0.01 15.17 -3.66
N ILE A 54 -1.28 14.89 -3.53
CA ILE A 54 -1.88 14.48 -2.26
C ILE A 54 -1.28 13.16 -1.78
N MET A 55 -1.17 12.16 -2.65
CA MET A 55 -0.57 10.87 -2.31
C MET A 55 0.87 11.04 -1.82
N ALA A 56 1.70 11.71 -2.59
CA ALA A 56 3.12 11.86 -2.30
C ALA A 56 3.40 12.72 -1.05
N GLN A 57 2.69 13.86 -0.92
CA GLN A 57 2.95 14.82 0.14
C GLN A 57 2.30 14.47 1.48
N LYS A 58 1.16 13.78 1.46
CA LYS A 58 0.35 13.54 2.66
C LYS A 58 0.25 12.07 3.06
N TYR A 59 0.17 11.15 2.10
CA TYR A 59 -0.22 9.77 2.38
C TYR A 59 0.92 8.77 2.38
N PHE A 60 1.98 9.01 1.63
CA PHE A 60 3.17 8.18 1.69
C PHE A 60 3.84 8.25 3.07
N ARG A 61 4.22 7.09 3.61
CA ARG A 61 5.10 7.01 4.76
C ARG A 61 6.46 7.60 4.40
N LYS A 62 6.87 8.64 5.12
CA LYS A 62 8.04 9.47 4.75
C LYS A 62 9.38 8.91 5.21
N ALA A 63 9.38 8.00 6.19
CA ALA A 63 10.59 7.39 6.73
C ALA A 63 10.26 6.08 7.46
N GLY A 64 11.28 5.27 7.71
CA GLY A 64 11.16 4.06 8.51
C GLY A 64 10.47 2.89 7.79
N VAL A 65 10.45 2.89 6.45
CA VAL A 65 10.01 1.74 5.65
C VAL A 65 11.21 0.81 5.46
N PRO A 66 11.19 -0.42 6.02
CA PRO A 66 12.31 -1.33 5.91
C PRO A 66 12.54 -1.78 4.46
N ALA A 67 13.80 -1.85 4.04
CA ALA A 67 14.17 -2.33 2.71
C ALA A 67 14.02 -3.85 2.57
N ARG A 68 14.00 -4.57 3.69
CA ARG A 68 13.81 -6.03 3.75
C ARG A 68 12.78 -6.36 4.81
N LEU A 69 11.82 -7.19 4.44
CA LEU A 69 10.70 -7.61 5.27
C LEU A 69 10.58 -9.13 5.24
N LYS A 70 10.17 -9.71 6.37
CA LYS A 70 9.76 -11.11 6.46
C LYS A 70 8.37 -11.21 7.08
N LYS A 71 7.66 -12.30 6.78
CA LYS A 71 6.36 -12.57 7.41
C LYS A 71 6.56 -12.98 8.86
N LYS A 72 5.79 -12.35 9.75
CA LYS A 72 5.65 -12.78 11.13
C LYS A 72 4.50 -13.77 11.20
N PHE A 73 4.82 -15.06 11.27
CA PHE A 73 3.81 -16.11 11.37
C PHE A 73 2.87 -15.87 12.56
N GLU A 74 1.59 -15.99 12.28
CA GLU A 74 0.53 -15.85 13.28
C GLU A 74 -0.44 -17.03 13.14
N PRO A 75 -0.62 -17.89 14.17
CA PRO A 75 -1.51 -19.04 14.11
C PRO A 75 -2.93 -18.66 13.70
N GLY A 76 -3.53 -19.46 12.80
CA GLY A 76 -4.89 -19.25 12.32
C GLY A 76 -5.01 -18.21 11.17
N LEU A 77 -3.90 -17.61 10.72
CA LEU A 77 -3.88 -16.80 9.51
C LEU A 77 -3.24 -17.53 8.33
N PRO A 78 -3.74 -17.33 7.11
CA PRO A 78 -3.00 -17.69 5.90
C PRO A 78 -1.66 -16.94 5.86
N GLU A 79 -0.60 -17.59 5.40
CA GLU A 79 0.75 -17.00 5.37
C GLU A 79 0.80 -15.63 4.69
N TRP A 80 0.12 -15.49 3.55
CA TRP A 80 0.10 -14.24 2.78
C TRP A 80 -0.53 -13.08 3.55
N LEU A 81 -1.45 -13.37 4.51
CA LEU A 81 -2.16 -12.37 5.31
C LEU A 81 -1.43 -12.07 6.64
N CYS A 82 -0.44 -12.86 7.00
CA CYS A 82 0.37 -12.58 8.18
C CYS A 82 1.03 -11.20 8.09
N PRO A 83 1.14 -10.47 9.21
CA PRO A 83 1.89 -9.22 9.26
C PRO A 83 3.33 -9.37 8.78
N SER A 84 3.91 -8.29 8.28
CA SER A 84 5.32 -8.24 7.95
C SER A 84 6.09 -7.49 9.04
N VAL A 85 7.34 -7.89 9.26
CA VAL A 85 8.28 -7.21 10.18
C VAL A 85 9.62 -7.02 9.50
N PRO A 86 10.45 -6.08 9.97
CA PRO A 86 11.81 -5.94 9.48
C PRO A 86 12.56 -7.28 9.54
N ASP A 87 13.23 -7.64 8.48
CA ASP A 87 14.16 -8.78 8.46
C ASP A 87 15.55 -8.28 8.86
N GLU A 88 15.83 -8.31 10.17
CA GLU A 88 17.07 -7.78 10.75
C GLU A 88 18.32 -8.41 10.13
N GLU A 89 18.29 -9.72 9.85
CA GLU A 89 19.44 -10.42 9.25
C GLU A 89 19.72 -9.91 7.83
N ALA A 90 18.67 -9.75 7.03
CA ALA A 90 18.81 -9.24 5.67
C ALA A 90 19.07 -7.71 5.63
N LEU A 91 18.56 -6.96 6.59
CA LEU A 91 18.83 -5.52 6.73
C LEU A 91 20.30 -5.27 7.10
N ASN A 92 20.87 -6.05 8.02
CA ASN A 92 22.28 -5.93 8.44
C ASN A 92 23.28 -6.20 7.31
N GLN A 93 22.85 -6.81 6.20
CA GLN A 93 23.67 -6.98 5.00
C GLN A 93 23.71 -5.74 4.11
N LEU A 94 22.86 -4.74 4.39
CA LEU A 94 22.79 -3.49 3.64
C LEU A 94 23.56 -2.38 4.38
N PRO A 95 24.11 -1.40 3.65
CA PRO A 95 24.60 -0.16 4.26
C PRO A 95 23.50 0.48 5.13
N GLN A 96 23.87 1.06 6.26
CA GLN A 96 22.91 1.68 7.19
C GLN A 96 21.98 2.68 6.51
N SER A 97 22.47 3.44 5.53
CA SER A 97 21.70 4.41 4.76
C SER A 97 20.64 3.77 3.83
N GLU A 98 20.74 2.46 3.57
CA GLU A 98 19.83 1.72 2.68
C GLU A 98 18.86 0.80 3.42
N GLN A 99 19.00 0.66 4.73
CA GLN A 99 18.17 -0.24 5.54
C GLN A 99 16.73 0.23 5.64
N PHE A 100 16.52 1.55 5.69
CA PHE A 100 15.21 2.16 5.81
C PHE A 100 15.03 3.30 4.81
N SER A 101 13.83 3.39 4.26
CA SER A 101 13.48 4.39 3.26
C SER A 101 12.08 4.97 3.51
N ARG A 102 11.42 5.39 2.45
CA ARG A 102 10.05 5.90 2.43
C ARG A 102 9.21 5.11 1.42
N GLU A 103 7.88 5.24 1.49
CA GLU A 103 7.02 4.82 0.40
C GLU A 103 7.25 5.71 -0.83
N THR A 104 7.28 5.09 -2.00
CA THR A 104 7.42 5.78 -3.30
C THR A 104 6.39 5.28 -4.32
N LYS A 105 5.72 4.17 -4.03
CA LYS A 105 4.76 3.52 -4.92
C LYS A 105 3.38 3.53 -4.30
N SER A 106 2.38 4.00 -5.04
CA SER A 106 0.99 3.95 -4.57
C SER A 106 0.52 2.54 -4.23
N GLN A 107 1.07 1.51 -4.90
CA GLN A 107 0.78 0.11 -4.58
C GLN A 107 1.17 -0.26 -3.14
N GLN A 108 2.20 0.36 -2.55
CA GLN A 108 2.56 0.14 -1.14
C GLN A 108 1.43 0.59 -0.23
N VAL A 109 0.86 1.75 -0.52
CA VAL A 109 -0.28 2.31 0.22
C VAL A 109 -1.52 1.43 0.05
N PHE A 110 -1.85 1.04 -1.18
CA PHE A 110 -3.00 0.17 -1.45
C PHE A 110 -2.83 -1.19 -0.77
N HIS A 111 -1.62 -1.74 -0.79
CA HIS A 111 -1.30 -3.02 -0.15
C HIS A 111 -1.50 -2.97 1.37
N ARG A 112 -0.96 -1.95 2.05
CA ARG A 112 -1.08 -1.87 3.51
C ARG A 112 -2.50 -1.57 3.97
N LEU A 113 -3.25 -0.75 3.23
CA LEU A 113 -4.66 -0.47 3.53
C LEU A 113 -5.51 -1.72 3.36
N ALA A 114 -5.54 -2.27 2.14
CA ALA A 114 -6.34 -3.45 1.85
C ALA A 114 -5.92 -4.66 2.69
N GLY A 115 -4.62 -4.84 2.91
CA GLY A 115 -4.09 -5.92 3.73
C GLY A 115 -4.51 -5.81 5.19
N CYS A 116 -4.40 -4.63 5.78
CA CYS A 116 -4.81 -4.39 7.16
C CYS A 116 -6.33 -4.58 7.34
N TRP A 117 -7.14 -4.08 6.42
CA TRP A 117 -8.60 -4.30 6.46
C TRP A 117 -8.96 -5.78 6.32
N THR A 118 -8.27 -6.50 5.42
CA THR A 118 -8.45 -7.95 5.28
C THR A 118 -8.04 -8.70 6.55
N TYR A 119 -6.89 -8.32 7.14
CA TYR A 119 -6.41 -8.88 8.39
C TYR A 119 -7.44 -8.67 9.52
N TRP A 120 -7.95 -7.47 9.69
CA TRP A 120 -9.01 -7.20 10.68
C TRP A 120 -10.28 -7.99 10.41
N GLY A 121 -10.70 -8.05 9.14
CA GLY A 121 -11.86 -8.85 8.74
C GLY A 121 -11.69 -10.34 9.05
N TRP A 122 -10.50 -10.88 8.81
CA TRP A 122 -10.17 -12.27 9.14
C TRP A 122 -10.25 -12.51 10.66
N LYS A 123 -9.59 -11.68 11.45
CA LYS A 123 -9.57 -11.77 12.92
C LYS A 123 -10.97 -11.66 13.54
N ASN A 124 -11.90 -11.00 12.88
CA ASN A 124 -13.29 -10.83 13.31
C ASN A 124 -14.25 -11.80 12.60
N ASN A 125 -13.75 -12.84 11.94
CA ASN A 125 -14.56 -13.87 11.27
C ASN A 125 -15.55 -13.28 10.23
N CYS A 126 -15.17 -12.20 9.54
CA CYS A 126 -16.01 -11.59 8.52
C CYS A 126 -16.07 -12.40 7.22
N PHE A 127 -15.07 -13.25 6.96
CA PHE A 127 -14.95 -14.08 5.78
C PHE A 127 -15.31 -15.54 6.08
N SER A 128 -15.92 -16.24 5.12
CA SER A 128 -16.22 -17.67 5.25
C SER A 128 -14.96 -18.53 5.08
N GLY A 129 -13.89 -17.98 4.53
CA GLY A 129 -12.62 -18.67 4.33
C GLY A 129 -11.60 -17.83 3.56
N GLU A 130 -10.46 -18.46 3.26
CA GLU A 130 -9.32 -17.81 2.62
C GLU A 130 -9.66 -17.24 1.24
N LYS A 131 -10.47 -17.95 0.46
CA LYS A 131 -10.89 -17.53 -0.87
C LYS A 131 -11.57 -16.15 -0.83
N GLU A 132 -12.53 -15.94 0.07
CA GLU A 132 -13.23 -14.67 0.20
C GLU A 132 -12.34 -13.56 0.72
N ALA A 133 -11.46 -13.85 1.66
CA ALA A 133 -10.47 -12.88 2.13
C ALA A 133 -9.54 -12.44 0.98
N ARG A 134 -9.12 -13.37 0.13
CA ARG A 134 -8.30 -13.08 -1.04
C ARG A 134 -9.05 -12.22 -2.07
N ILE A 135 -10.32 -12.54 -2.32
CA ILE A 135 -11.18 -11.73 -3.19
C ILE A 135 -11.28 -10.31 -2.66
N TYR A 136 -11.63 -10.14 -1.38
CA TYR A 136 -11.72 -8.82 -0.75
C TYR A 136 -10.42 -8.02 -0.88
N PHE A 137 -9.29 -8.64 -0.60
CA PHE A 137 -7.97 -8.02 -0.72
C PHE A 137 -7.65 -7.53 -2.14
N ASP A 138 -7.97 -8.35 -3.15
CA ASP A 138 -7.73 -8.01 -4.56
C ASP A 138 -8.67 -6.89 -5.04
N GLU A 139 -9.97 -7.02 -4.75
CA GLU A 139 -11.00 -6.04 -5.13
C GLU A 139 -10.69 -4.67 -4.50
N MET A 140 -10.32 -4.62 -3.22
CA MET A 140 -9.98 -3.37 -2.56
C MET A 140 -8.75 -2.70 -3.17
N ARG A 141 -7.71 -3.46 -3.51
CA ARG A 141 -6.52 -2.90 -4.18
C ARG A 141 -6.85 -2.32 -5.55
N TYR A 142 -7.68 -3.03 -6.33
CA TYR A 142 -8.17 -2.56 -7.62
C TYR A 142 -8.97 -1.26 -7.46
N MET A 143 -9.93 -1.24 -6.55
CA MET A 143 -10.81 -0.10 -6.32
C MET A 143 -10.03 1.14 -5.87
N LEU A 144 -9.02 0.98 -5.00
CA LEU A 144 -8.16 2.08 -4.57
C LEU A 144 -7.32 2.63 -5.73
N ALA A 145 -6.76 1.77 -6.58
CA ALA A 145 -5.96 2.17 -7.74
C ALA A 145 -6.78 2.93 -8.78
N HIS A 146 -8.04 2.53 -8.99
CA HIS A 146 -8.98 3.17 -9.92
C HIS A 146 -9.77 4.33 -9.30
N GLN A 147 -9.51 4.69 -8.04
CA GLN A 147 -10.26 5.73 -7.31
C GLN A 147 -11.77 5.47 -7.22
N LEU A 148 -12.20 4.19 -7.28
CA LEU A 148 -13.59 3.77 -7.10
C LEU A 148 -14.00 3.77 -5.63
N ALA A 149 -13.05 3.69 -4.72
CA ALA A 149 -13.22 3.83 -3.29
C ALA A 149 -12.07 4.65 -2.71
N ALA A 150 -12.37 5.48 -1.73
CA ALA A 150 -11.37 6.24 -0.99
C ALA A 150 -11.78 6.34 0.48
N PRO A 151 -10.96 5.88 1.42
CA PRO A 151 -11.18 6.14 2.83
C PRO A 151 -10.90 7.62 3.14
N ASN A 152 -11.33 8.09 4.31
CA ASN A 152 -10.97 9.43 4.76
C ASN A 152 -9.46 9.54 5.08
N SER A 153 -8.94 10.77 5.13
CA SER A 153 -7.51 11.05 5.25
C SER A 153 -6.78 10.32 6.37
N PRO A 154 -7.32 10.19 7.61
CA PRO A 154 -6.62 9.48 8.68
C PRO A 154 -6.28 8.03 8.35
N GLN A 155 -7.10 7.34 7.58
CA GLN A 155 -6.80 5.97 7.17
C GLN A 155 -5.65 5.90 6.17
N TRP A 156 -5.59 6.81 5.20
CA TRP A 156 -4.54 6.84 4.20
C TRP A 156 -3.12 6.88 4.77
N PHE A 157 -2.89 7.62 5.86
CA PHE A 157 -1.56 7.77 6.43
C PHE A 157 -1.30 6.93 7.70
N ASN A 158 -2.33 6.34 8.33
CA ASN A 158 -2.16 5.57 9.56
C ASN A 158 -2.40 4.07 9.39
N THR A 159 -3.39 3.67 8.55
CA THR A 159 -3.81 2.27 8.48
C THR A 159 -2.74 1.39 7.84
N GLY A 160 -2.51 0.25 8.47
CA GLY A 160 -1.69 -0.83 7.95
C GLY A 160 -0.19 -0.66 8.14
N MET A 161 0.30 0.40 8.80
CA MET A 161 1.74 0.59 9.02
C MET A 161 2.35 -0.58 9.78
N ASN A 162 1.77 -0.94 10.91
CA ASN A 162 2.25 -2.07 11.72
C ASN A 162 2.05 -3.42 11.00
N TRP A 163 0.95 -3.58 10.25
CA TRP A 163 0.71 -4.81 9.49
C TRP A 163 1.71 -5.01 8.35
N ALA A 164 2.09 -3.94 7.67
CA ALA A 164 2.95 -3.99 6.49
C ALA A 164 4.45 -3.89 6.82
N TYR A 165 4.82 -3.20 7.89
CA TYR A 165 6.21 -2.81 8.16
C TYR A 165 6.72 -3.16 9.56
N GLY A 166 5.84 -3.58 10.48
CA GLY A 166 6.17 -3.86 11.88
C GLY A 166 6.04 -2.68 12.84
#